data_3df16f12e3b2d801fc2dd4376821507b
#
_entry.id   3df16f12e3b2d801fc2dd4376821507b
#
_cell.length_a   1.000
_cell.length_b   1.000
_cell.length_c   1.000
_cell.angle_alpha   90.00
_cell.angle_beta   90.00
_cell.angle_gamma   90.00
#
_symmetry.space_group_name_H-M   'P 1'
#
loop_
_entity.id
_entity.type
_entity.pdbx_description
1 polymer ?
#
loop_
_entity_poly.entity_id
_entity_poly.type
_entity_poly.pdbx_seq_one_letter_code
_entity_poly.pdbx_strand_id
1 'polypeptide(L)'
;MGKATVTWVQRLQFVGTDSTRHSVVISAPDEANGVGMKPSELLLVSLGACTAYDVVNILQKKRKILHHLHVEVEGEQQTSAPWPFTRIHLHYVIAGEGLSERDVAQAIHLSHEKYCSVSATLRPSVELTYDFELTADGEHSAP
;
A
#
# COMPACT_ATOMS: atom_id res chain seq x y z
N MET A 1 19.66 -3.59 -5.68
CA MET A 1 19.42 -2.13 -5.69
C MET A 1 18.16 -1.83 -6.49
N GLY A 2 17.28 -1.01 -5.92
CA GLY A 2 16.09 -0.56 -6.63
C GLY A 2 16.42 0.43 -7.73
N LYS A 3 15.68 0.37 -8.83
CA LYS A 3 15.85 1.28 -9.97
C LYS A 3 14.51 1.52 -10.64
N ALA A 4 14.26 2.74 -11.03
CA ALA A 4 13.08 3.11 -11.78
C ALA A 4 13.43 4.15 -12.84
N THR A 5 12.64 4.17 -13.91
CA THR A 5 12.71 5.17 -14.97
C THR A 5 11.33 5.79 -15.14
N VAL A 6 11.28 7.11 -15.21
CA VAL A 6 10.03 7.83 -15.48
C VAL A 6 10.19 8.54 -16.81
N THR A 7 9.29 8.22 -17.73
CA THR A 7 9.32 8.75 -19.09
C THR A 7 8.11 9.65 -19.32
N TRP A 8 8.37 10.87 -19.77
CA TRP A 8 7.31 11.77 -20.18
C TRP A 8 6.71 11.31 -21.52
N VAL A 9 5.38 11.27 -21.59
CA VAL A 9 4.66 10.87 -22.79
C VAL A 9 4.15 12.11 -23.53
N GLN A 10 3.29 12.86 -22.91
CA GLN A 10 2.74 14.12 -23.41
C GLN A 10 2.08 14.88 -22.27
N ARG A 11 1.89 16.19 -22.43
CA ARG A 11 1.21 17.01 -21.40
C ARG A 11 1.75 16.71 -19.99
N LEU A 12 0.89 16.35 -19.05
CA LEU A 12 1.27 15.91 -17.71
C LEU A 12 0.98 14.41 -17.52
N GLN A 13 1.44 13.62 -18.48
CA GLN A 13 1.26 12.17 -18.53
C GLN A 13 2.62 11.48 -18.65
N PHE A 14 2.84 10.47 -17.83
CA PHE A 14 4.12 9.79 -17.69
C PHE A 14 3.93 8.27 -17.58
N VAL A 15 5.00 7.55 -17.86
CA VAL A 15 5.08 6.10 -17.59
C VAL A 15 6.26 5.85 -16.68
N GLY A 16 5.98 5.22 -15.54
CA GLY A 16 7.01 4.75 -14.61
C GLY A 16 7.27 3.26 -14.86
N THR A 17 8.54 2.88 -14.92
CA THR A 17 8.95 1.49 -15.15
C THR A 17 10.01 1.11 -14.13
N ASP A 18 9.83 -0.03 -13.48
CA ASP A 18 10.77 -0.51 -12.48
C ASP A 18 11.86 -1.42 -13.09
N SER A 19 12.73 -1.95 -12.23
CA SER A 19 13.82 -2.83 -12.65
C SER A 19 13.34 -4.18 -13.21
N THR A 20 12.11 -4.58 -12.91
CA THR A 20 11.51 -5.83 -13.42
C THR A 20 10.83 -5.64 -14.77
N ARG A 21 10.88 -4.43 -15.33
CA ARG A 21 10.26 -4.04 -16.60
C ARG A 21 8.73 -4.02 -16.58
N HIS A 22 8.15 -3.75 -15.44
CA HIS A 22 6.71 -3.52 -15.30
C HIS A 22 6.44 -2.03 -15.14
N SER A 23 5.31 -1.58 -15.66
CA SER A 23 5.03 -0.15 -15.81
C SER A 23 3.69 0.24 -15.20
N VAL A 24 3.61 1.51 -14.80
CA VAL A 24 2.39 2.15 -14.35
C VAL A 24 2.25 3.50 -15.07
N VAL A 25 1.00 3.85 -15.41
CA VAL A 25 0.69 5.16 -15.99
C VAL A 25 0.44 6.15 -14.86
N ILE A 26 1.07 7.30 -14.94
CA ILE A 26 1.04 8.37 -13.95
C ILE A 26 0.62 9.66 -14.64
N SER A 27 -0.28 10.41 -14.03
CA SER A 27 -0.70 11.69 -14.61
C SER A 27 -1.18 12.68 -13.56
N ALA A 28 -1.32 13.95 -13.96
CA ALA A 28 -2.09 14.91 -13.20
C ALA A 28 -3.57 14.48 -13.16
N PRO A 29 -4.30 14.82 -12.08
CA PRO A 29 -5.67 14.35 -11.89
C PRO A 29 -6.74 15.16 -12.63
N ASP A 30 -6.36 16.24 -13.32
CA ASP A 30 -7.31 17.08 -14.02
C ASP A 30 -7.95 16.38 -15.22
N GLU A 31 -9.08 16.88 -15.70
CA GLU A 31 -9.86 16.28 -16.77
C GLU A 31 -9.04 16.07 -18.06
N ALA A 32 -8.15 17.00 -18.38
CA ALA A 32 -7.37 16.95 -19.62
C ALA A 32 -6.27 15.89 -19.58
N ASN A 33 -5.76 15.52 -18.39
CA ASN A 33 -4.62 14.65 -18.21
C ASN A 33 -4.94 13.32 -17.54
N GLY A 34 -6.10 13.19 -16.91
CA GLY A 34 -6.46 12.11 -16.00
C GLY A 34 -6.56 10.72 -16.61
N VAL A 35 -5.43 10.15 -17.01
CA VAL A 35 -5.34 8.81 -17.61
C VAL A 35 -4.61 7.80 -16.73
N GLY A 36 -4.05 8.22 -15.61
CA GLY A 36 -3.28 7.36 -14.72
C GLY A 36 -3.36 7.76 -13.27
N MET A 37 -2.52 7.13 -12.46
CA MET A 37 -2.46 7.38 -11.02
C MET A 37 -1.80 8.72 -10.72
N LYS A 38 -2.27 9.36 -9.65
CA LYS A 38 -1.56 10.51 -9.08
C LYS A 38 -0.25 10.02 -8.45
N PRO A 39 0.87 10.72 -8.65
CA PRO A 39 2.15 10.31 -8.07
C PRO A 39 2.10 10.16 -6.53
N SER A 40 1.41 11.07 -5.85
CA SER A 40 1.28 11.01 -4.39
C SER A 40 0.51 9.78 -3.92
N GLU A 41 -0.52 9.37 -4.65
CA GLU A 41 -1.29 8.17 -4.30
C GLU A 41 -0.57 6.88 -4.70
N LEU A 42 0.31 6.93 -5.69
CA LEU A 42 1.18 5.79 -5.99
C LEU A 42 2.10 5.46 -4.80
N LEU A 43 2.51 6.46 -4.03
CA LEU A 43 3.23 6.25 -2.78
C LEU A 43 2.38 5.44 -1.78
N LEU A 44 1.10 5.77 -1.65
CA LEU A 44 0.16 5.03 -0.79
C LEU A 44 -0.03 3.60 -1.28
N VAL A 45 -0.15 3.41 -2.58
CA VAL A 45 -0.24 2.07 -3.21
C VAL A 45 1.00 1.25 -2.88
N SER A 46 2.19 1.83 -3.02
CA SER A 46 3.44 1.12 -2.74
C SER A 46 3.57 0.71 -1.28
N LEU A 47 3.16 1.58 -0.36
CA LEU A 47 3.13 1.25 1.07
C LEU A 47 2.17 0.09 1.36
N GLY A 48 0.94 0.19 0.86
CA GLY A 48 -0.07 -0.84 1.04
C GLY A 48 0.35 -2.20 0.47
N ALA A 49 0.90 -2.20 -0.74
CA ALA A 49 1.38 -3.43 -1.39
C ALA A 49 2.55 -4.06 -0.65
N CYS A 50 3.49 -3.24 -0.16
CA CYS A 50 4.66 -3.72 0.57
C CYS A 50 4.27 -4.45 1.86
N THR A 51 3.37 -3.86 2.64
CA THR A 51 2.89 -4.49 3.87
C THR A 51 1.99 -5.69 3.59
N ALA A 52 1.11 -5.60 2.59
CA ALA A 52 0.25 -6.72 2.20
C ALA A 52 1.05 -7.95 1.79
N TYR A 53 2.12 -7.75 1.02
CA TYR A 53 3.05 -8.83 0.64
C TYR A 53 3.57 -9.57 1.88
N ASP A 54 4.04 -8.82 2.87
CA ASP A 54 4.58 -9.42 4.10
C ASP A 54 3.50 -10.17 4.88
N VAL A 55 2.32 -9.58 5.03
CA VAL A 55 1.20 -10.20 5.77
C VAL A 55 0.80 -11.52 5.12
N VAL A 56 0.64 -11.55 3.81
CA VAL A 56 0.33 -12.79 3.08
C VAL A 56 1.43 -13.82 3.29
N ASN A 57 2.68 -13.43 3.12
CA ASN A 57 3.82 -14.33 3.25
C ASN A 57 3.93 -14.91 4.66
N ILE A 58 3.76 -14.10 5.69
CA ILE A 58 3.82 -14.55 7.09
C ILE A 58 2.69 -15.51 7.40
N LEU A 59 1.45 -15.17 7.01
CA LEU A 59 0.29 -16.03 7.27
C LEU A 59 0.38 -17.37 6.53
N GLN A 60 0.87 -17.36 5.30
CA GLN A 60 1.10 -18.59 4.55
C GLN A 60 2.18 -19.47 5.18
N LYS A 61 3.25 -18.89 5.70
CA LYS A 61 4.28 -19.63 6.44
C LYS A 61 3.75 -20.22 7.74
N LYS A 62 2.75 -19.62 8.33
CA LYS A 62 2.02 -20.17 9.49
C LYS A 62 0.98 -21.22 9.07
N ARG A 63 0.93 -21.57 7.79
CA ARG A 63 -0.02 -22.54 7.22
C ARG A 63 -1.49 -22.12 7.38
N LYS A 64 -1.74 -20.82 7.40
CA LYS A 64 -3.09 -20.29 7.36
C LYS A 64 -3.59 -20.21 5.92
N ILE A 65 -4.89 -20.37 5.73
CA ILE A 65 -5.50 -20.28 4.42
C ILE A 65 -6.14 -18.89 4.30
N LEU A 66 -5.55 -18.07 3.46
CA LEU A 66 -6.02 -16.71 3.22
C LEU A 66 -6.96 -16.71 2.01
N HIS A 67 -8.17 -16.21 2.19
CA HIS A 67 -9.16 -16.10 1.10
C HIS A 67 -9.24 -14.70 0.55
N HIS A 68 -9.07 -13.70 1.40
CA HIS A 68 -9.18 -12.31 1.01
C HIS A 68 -8.28 -11.44 1.86
N LEU A 69 -7.65 -10.48 1.21
CA LEU A 69 -6.95 -9.39 1.87
C LEU A 69 -7.03 -8.16 0.98
N HIS A 70 -7.53 -7.06 1.53
CA HIS A 70 -7.24 -5.75 0.95
C HIS A 70 -6.81 -4.77 2.03
N VAL A 71 -6.11 -3.74 1.62
CA VAL A 71 -5.61 -2.70 2.51
C VAL A 71 -6.09 -1.36 1.99
N GLU A 72 -6.85 -0.66 2.81
CA GLU A 72 -7.25 0.73 2.54
C GLU A 72 -6.18 1.63 3.13
N VAL A 73 -5.62 2.52 2.34
CA VAL A 73 -4.51 3.38 2.75
C VAL A 73 -4.95 4.83 2.58
N GLU A 74 -5.03 5.56 3.69
CA GLU A 74 -5.41 6.97 3.70
C GLU A 74 -4.26 7.83 4.18
N GLY A 75 -3.93 8.85 3.41
CA GLY A 75 -2.86 9.79 3.75
C GLY A 75 -3.38 11.20 3.98
N GLU A 76 -2.99 11.78 5.12
CA GLU A 76 -3.23 13.19 5.41
C GLU A 76 -2.03 14.00 4.97
N GLN A 77 -2.28 15.07 4.22
CA GLN A 77 -1.26 15.99 3.73
C GLN A 77 -1.43 17.36 4.37
N GLN A 78 -0.33 18.11 4.50
CA GLN A 78 -0.43 19.51 4.89
C GLN A 78 -1.24 20.29 3.85
N THR A 79 -1.87 21.36 4.29
CA THR A 79 -2.74 22.19 3.44
C THR A 79 -2.00 23.23 2.62
N SER A 80 -0.69 23.35 2.82
CA SER A 80 0.19 24.26 2.09
C SER A 80 1.29 23.52 1.34
N ALA A 81 1.73 24.11 0.22
CA ALA A 81 2.81 23.54 -0.58
C ALA A 81 4.08 23.32 0.24
N PRO A 82 4.81 22.24 0.04
CA PRO A 82 4.64 21.20 -0.99
C PRO A 82 3.73 20.02 -0.62
N TRP A 83 2.80 20.20 0.28
CA TRP A 83 1.80 19.22 0.72
C TRP A 83 2.36 17.88 1.16
N PRO A 84 3.37 17.84 2.08
CA PRO A 84 3.89 16.56 2.52
C PRO A 84 2.85 15.75 3.28
N PHE A 85 2.97 14.43 3.19
CA PHE A 85 2.18 13.58 4.06
C PHE A 85 2.65 13.75 5.51
N THR A 86 1.70 13.89 6.41
CA THR A 86 1.95 13.99 7.86
C THR A 86 1.57 12.72 8.59
N ARG A 87 0.53 12.04 8.10
CA ARG A 87 0.01 10.82 8.69
C ARG A 87 -0.53 9.92 7.59
N ILE A 88 -0.29 8.62 7.71
CA ILE A 88 -0.88 7.60 6.84
C ILE A 88 -1.47 6.51 7.72
N HIS A 89 -2.73 6.17 7.48
CA HIS A 89 -3.43 5.09 8.17
C HIS A 89 -3.71 3.95 7.21
N LEU A 90 -3.41 2.71 7.66
CA LEU A 90 -3.67 1.50 6.90
C LEU A 90 -4.72 0.66 7.62
N HIS A 91 -5.79 0.34 6.92
CA HIS A 91 -6.85 -0.53 7.41
C HIS A 91 -6.87 -1.83 6.62
N TYR A 92 -6.63 -2.96 7.28
CA TYR A 92 -6.57 -4.28 6.65
C TYR A 92 -7.90 -4.99 6.83
N VAL A 93 -8.45 -5.51 5.74
CA VAL A 93 -9.65 -6.36 5.76
C VAL A 93 -9.22 -7.76 5.33
N ILE A 94 -9.36 -8.73 6.21
CA ILE A 94 -8.80 -10.07 6.04
C ILE A 94 -9.86 -11.13 6.28
N ALA A 95 -9.90 -12.14 5.41
CA ALA A 95 -10.75 -13.32 5.59
C ALA A 95 -9.95 -14.58 5.23
N GLY A 96 -10.23 -15.66 5.93
CA GLY A 96 -9.56 -16.93 5.68
C GLY A 96 -9.91 -17.98 6.71
N GLU A 97 -9.25 -19.13 6.63
CA GLU A 97 -9.47 -20.27 7.50
C GLU A 97 -8.30 -20.41 8.50
N GLY A 98 -8.64 -20.67 9.75
CA GLY A 98 -7.66 -20.86 10.80
C GLY A 98 -6.97 -19.58 11.25
N LEU A 99 -7.48 -18.42 10.85
CA LEU A 99 -6.94 -17.13 11.24
C LEU A 99 -7.45 -16.73 12.61
N SER A 100 -6.55 -16.31 13.49
CA SER A 100 -6.88 -15.65 14.75
C SER A 100 -6.50 -14.17 14.68
N GLU A 101 -7.13 -13.35 15.53
CA GLU A 101 -6.75 -11.94 15.64
C GLU A 101 -5.27 -11.80 16.01
N ARG A 102 -4.76 -12.69 16.85
CA ARG A 102 -3.36 -12.70 17.26
C ARG A 102 -2.42 -12.93 16.07
N ASP A 103 -2.75 -13.89 15.20
CA ASP A 103 -1.93 -14.18 14.01
C ASP A 103 -1.87 -12.98 13.09
N VAL A 104 -3.02 -12.35 12.84
CA VAL A 104 -3.13 -11.19 11.97
C VAL A 104 -2.39 -10.00 12.56
N ALA A 105 -2.61 -9.70 13.84
CA ALA A 105 -1.94 -8.60 14.53
C ALA A 105 -0.42 -8.77 14.50
N GLN A 106 0.07 -9.98 14.73
CA GLN A 106 1.50 -10.27 14.67
C GLN A 106 2.07 -10.08 13.27
N ALA A 107 1.37 -10.56 12.24
CA ALA A 107 1.81 -10.44 10.86
C ALA A 107 1.94 -8.97 10.44
N ILE A 108 0.94 -8.15 10.77
CA ILE A 108 0.96 -6.72 10.47
C ILE A 108 2.09 -6.02 11.24
N HIS A 109 2.22 -6.30 12.54
CA HIS A 109 3.28 -5.72 13.37
C HIS A 109 4.67 -6.04 12.82
N LEU A 110 4.92 -7.30 12.48
CA LEU A 110 6.20 -7.72 11.92
C LEU A 110 6.51 -7.04 10.58
N SER A 111 5.49 -6.86 9.74
CA SER A 111 5.67 -6.13 8.49
C SER A 111 6.15 -4.70 8.74
N HIS A 112 5.42 -3.96 9.57
CA HIS A 112 5.73 -2.55 9.83
C HIS A 112 7.05 -2.35 10.57
N GLU A 113 7.36 -3.21 11.54
CA GLU A 113 8.54 -3.02 12.38
C GLU A 113 9.81 -3.64 11.82
N LYS A 114 9.69 -4.66 10.96
CA LYS A 114 10.87 -5.45 10.60
C LYS A 114 11.09 -5.64 9.09
N TYR A 115 10.04 -5.78 8.30
CA TYR A 115 10.20 -6.26 6.93
C TYR A 115 9.88 -5.25 5.83
N CYS A 116 8.91 -4.35 6.04
CA CYS A 116 8.50 -3.43 4.99
C CYS A 116 9.48 -2.28 4.83
N SER A 117 10.20 -2.27 3.72
CA SER A 117 11.17 -1.21 3.41
C SER A 117 10.50 0.16 3.24
N VAL A 118 9.29 0.19 2.69
CA VAL A 118 8.54 1.43 2.48
C VAL A 118 8.12 2.03 3.82
N SER A 119 7.58 1.20 4.75
CA SER A 119 7.27 1.66 6.12
C SER A 119 8.51 2.21 6.81
N ALA A 120 9.62 1.51 6.73
CA ALA A 120 10.87 1.94 7.35
C ALA A 120 11.38 3.27 6.77
N THR A 121 11.18 3.47 5.48
CA THR A 121 11.58 4.70 4.80
C THR A 121 10.71 5.88 5.21
N LEU A 122 9.40 5.67 5.37
CA LEU A 122 8.44 6.74 5.66
C LEU A 122 8.36 7.12 7.14
N ARG A 123 8.53 6.16 8.04
CA ARG A 123 8.35 6.38 9.49
C ARG A 123 9.10 7.57 10.09
N PRO A 124 10.32 7.90 9.68
CA PRO A 124 11.02 9.05 10.27
C PRO A 124 10.31 10.38 10.07
N SER A 125 9.48 10.51 9.03
CA SER A 125 8.82 11.77 8.67
C SER A 125 7.30 11.70 8.70
N VAL A 126 6.72 10.51 8.69
CA VAL A 126 5.27 10.31 8.58
C VAL A 126 4.79 9.42 9.72
N GLU A 127 3.76 9.85 10.43
CA GLU A 127 3.10 9.00 11.43
C GLU A 127 2.33 7.89 10.71
N LEU A 128 2.75 6.64 10.91
CA LEU A 128 2.05 5.47 10.35
C LEU A 128 1.21 4.81 11.45
N THR A 129 -0.08 4.66 11.17
CA THR A 129 -1.00 3.95 12.07
C THR A 129 -1.70 2.85 11.30
N TYR A 130 -2.17 1.82 12.00
CA TYR A 130 -2.88 0.73 11.36
C TYR A 130 -3.88 0.07 12.30
N ASP A 131 -4.91 -0.51 11.71
CA ASP A 131 -5.86 -1.40 12.36
C ASP A 131 -6.30 -2.46 11.36
N PHE A 132 -7.10 -3.42 11.81
CA PHE A 132 -7.59 -4.47 10.93
C PHE A 132 -8.94 -4.98 11.38
N GLU A 133 -9.66 -5.61 10.46
CA GLU A 133 -10.83 -6.41 10.76
C GLU A 133 -10.67 -7.80 10.13
N LEU A 134 -11.04 -8.80 10.90
CA LEU A 134 -11.08 -10.19 10.47
C LEU A 134 -12.53 -10.52 10.17
N THR A 135 -12.85 -10.74 8.89
CA THR A 135 -14.22 -10.99 8.44
C THR A 135 -14.46 -12.48 8.19
N ALA A 136 -15.73 -12.88 8.17
CA ALA A 136 -16.09 -14.20 7.69
C ALA A 136 -15.92 -14.27 6.17
N ASP A 137 -15.70 -15.49 5.64
CA ASP A 137 -15.58 -15.72 4.21
C ASP A 137 -16.80 -15.17 3.45
N GLY A 138 -16.52 -14.41 2.41
CA GLY A 138 -17.55 -13.79 1.58
C GLY A 138 -18.08 -12.47 2.11
N GLU A 139 -17.71 -12.04 3.32
CA GLU A 139 -18.12 -10.77 3.93
C GLU A 139 -17.08 -9.66 3.72
N HIS A 140 -16.69 -9.46 2.50
CA HIS A 140 -15.76 -8.37 2.17
C HIS A 140 -16.35 -7.50 1.08
N SER A 141 -16.15 -6.20 1.20
CA SER A 141 -16.55 -5.25 0.16
C SER A 141 -15.52 -5.29 -0.97
N ALA A 142 -16.03 -5.20 -2.21
CA ALA A 142 -15.17 -4.99 -3.36
C ALA A 142 -14.48 -3.62 -3.23
N PRO A 143 -13.23 -3.51 -3.68
CA PRO A 143 -12.52 -2.23 -3.68
C PRO A 143 -13.16 -1.17 -4.57
#